data_378a5a3cb12311e8f84714e52b60b97f
#
_entry.id   378a5a3cb12311e8f84714e52b60b97f
#
_cell.length_a   1.000
_cell.length_b   1.000
_cell.length_c   1.000
_cell.angle_alpha   90.00
_cell.angle_beta   90.00
_cell.angle_gamma   90.00
#
_symmetry.space_group_name_H-M   'P 1'
#
loop_
_entity.id
_entity.type
_entity.pdbx_description
1 polymer ?
#
loop_
_entity_poly.entity_id
_entity_poly.type
_entity_poly.pdbx_seq_one_letter_code
_entity_poly.pdbx_strand_id
1 'polypeptide(L)'
;MIPVTRGIALDENEIEEHFIRASGPGGQNVNKVATAVQLRFDVRRSATLPAAVRTRLITLAGNRMTTDGVLVITAQRFRTQSRNRADALARLVELVRAAARPAKMRQPTRPTRASRLRRLEAKRRRGEVKRARDGRLDFI
;
A
#
# COMPACT_ATOMS: atom_id res chain seq x y z
N MET A 1 -9.97 18.22 -15.75
CA MET A 1 -9.30 17.89 -14.49
C MET A 1 -10.13 16.94 -13.64
N ILE A 2 -9.48 16.00 -12.98
CA ILE A 2 -10.14 15.04 -12.10
C ILE A 2 -10.06 15.55 -10.66
N PRO A 3 -11.18 15.93 -10.03
CA PRO A 3 -11.14 16.44 -8.65
C PRO A 3 -10.85 15.31 -7.66
N VAL A 4 -9.92 15.54 -6.73
CA VAL A 4 -9.56 14.60 -5.68
C VAL A 4 -9.97 15.14 -4.31
N THR A 5 -9.52 16.36 -3.99
CA THR A 5 -9.91 17.10 -2.78
C THR A 5 -10.21 18.54 -3.17
N ARG A 6 -10.63 19.36 -2.19
CA ARG A 6 -10.91 20.79 -2.45
C ARG A 6 -9.71 21.56 -3.02
N GLY A 7 -8.48 21.14 -2.66
CA GLY A 7 -7.27 21.82 -3.10
C GLY A 7 -6.44 21.06 -4.13
N ILE A 8 -6.86 19.86 -4.50
CA ILE A 8 -6.09 18.98 -5.41
C ILE A 8 -7.01 18.44 -6.50
N ALA A 9 -6.62 18.70 -7.74
CA ALA A 9 -7.24 18.11 -8.92
C ALA A 9 -6.10 17.56 -9.81
N LEU A 10 -6.31 16.39 -10.42
CA LEU A 10 -5.35 15.78 -11.32
C LEU A 10 -5.61 16.25 -12.76
N ASP A 11 -4.54 16.52 -13.48
CA ASP A 11 -4.61 16.81 -14.90
C ASP A 11 -4.64 15.49 -15.69
N GLU A 12 -5.61 15.32 -16.53
CA GLU A 12 -5.76 14.13 -17.38
C GLU A 12 -4.56 13.96 -18.33
N ASN A 13 -3.92 15.04 -18.72
CA ASN A 13 -2.73 15.01 -19.58
C ASN A 13 -1.50 14.41 -18.89
N GLU A 14 -1.47 14.37 -17.56
CA GLU A 14 -0.41 13.75 -16.77
C GLU A 14 -0.60 12.25 -16.62
N ILE A 15 -1.74 11.71 -17.05
CA ILE A 15 -2.12 10.30 -16.91
C ILE A 15 -2.03 9.64 -18.28
N GLU A 16 -1.20 8.60 -18.39
CA GLU A 16 -1.11 7.76 -19.55
C GLU A 16 -1.89 6.46 -19.34
N GLU A 17 -2.66 6.07 -20.32
CA GLU A 17 -3.43 4.84 -20.27
C GLU A 17 -2.92 3.88 -21.36
N HIS A 18 -2.59 2.66 -20.94
CA HIS A 18 -2.19 1.57 -21.84
C HIS A 18 -3.18 0.42 -21.69
N PHE A 19 -3.68 -0.06 -22.81
CA PHE A 19 -4.58 -1.20 -22.82
C PHE A 19 -3.76 -2.46 -23.10
N ILE A 20 -3.80 -3.39 -22.15
CA ILE A 20 -3.04 -4.63 -22.20
C ILE A 20 -3.98 -5.84 -22.09
N ARG A 21 -3.48 -7.01 -22.46
CA ARG A 21 -4.23 -8.25 -22.26
C ARG A 21 -4.24 -8.61 -20.77
N ALA A 22 -5.42 -9.02 -20.29
CA ALA A 22 -5.56 -9.47 -18.92
C ALA A 22 -4.78 -10.78 -18.72
N SER A 23 -4.08 -10.91 -17.60
CA SER A 23 -3.41 -12.14 -17.18
C SER A 23 -4.36 -12.99 -16.34
N GLY A 24 -4.26 -14.30 -16.46
CA GLY A 24 -5.01 -15.24 -15.63
C GLY A 24 -5.63 -16.39 -16.41
N PRO A 25 -6.12 -17.44 -15.72
CA PRO A 25 -6.84 -18.53 -16.35
C PRO A 25 -8.15 -18.00 -16.91
N GLY A 26 -8.29 -18.01 -18.21
CA GLY A 26 -9.50 -17.52 -18.86
C GLY A 26 -9.68 -18.14 -20.22
N GLY A 27 -10.91 -18.06 -20.71
CA GLY A 27 -11.26 -18.54 -22.03
C GLY A 27 -10.65 -17.70 -23.15
N GLN A 28 -11.10 -17.94 -24.37
CA GLN A 28 -10.56 -17.30 -25.57
C GLN A 28 -10.59 -15.77 -25.56
N ASN A 29 -11.51 -15.14 -24.81
CA ASN A 29 -11.61 -13.70 -24.70
C ASN A 29 -10.43 -13.05 -23.98
N VAL A 30 -9.81 -13.75 -23.03
CA VAL A 30 -8.63 -13.25 -22.31
C VAL A 30 -7.44 -13.07 -23.24
N ASN A 31 -7.32 -13.94 -24.24
CA ASN A 31 -6.21 -13.92 -25.21
C ASN A 31 -6.44 -13.00 -26.42
N LYS A 32 -7.69 -12.68 -26.72
CA LYS A 32 -8.05 -11.92 -27.93
C LYS A 32 -8.32 -10.44 -27.70
N VAL A 33 -8.79 -10.06 -26.51
CA VAL A 33 -9.24 -8.69 -26.22
C VAL A 33 -8.38 -8.07 -25.11
N ALA A 34 -7.82 -6.91 -25.40
CA ALA A 34 -7.07 -6.12 -24.42
C ALA A 34 -8.07 -5.38 -23.49
N THR A 35 -8.54 -6.06 -22.45
CA THR A 35 -9.50 -5.52 -21.49
C THR A 35 -8.83 -4.90 -20.25
N ALA A 36 -7.61 -5.34 -19.94
CA ALA A 36 -6.87 -4.78 -18.81
C ALA A 36 -6.34 -3.37 -19.16
N VAL A 37 -6.37 -2.50 -18.17
CA VAL A 37 -5.90 -1.12 -18.30
C VAL A 37 -4.72 -0.91 -17.35
N GLN A 38 -3.60 -0.46 -17.89
CA GLN A 38 -2.46 0.00 -17.14
C GLN A 38 -2.44 1.52 -17.17
N LEU A 39 -2.58 2.12 -16.01
CA LEU A 39 -2.56 3.57 -15.84
C LEU A 39 -1.19 3.97 -15.30
N ARG A 40 -0.56 4.94 -15.94
CA ARG A 40 0.74 5.50 -15.52
C ARG A 40 0.59 6.97 -15.22
N PHE A 41 1.05 7.35 -14.04
CA PHE A 41 1.00 8.73 -13.56
C PHE A 41 2.37 9.14 -13.03
N ASP A 42 2.97 10.16 -13.66
CA ASP A 42 4.28 10.66 -13.22
C ASP A 42 4.12 11.55 -12.00
N VAL A 43 4.30 10.96 -10.84
CA VAL A 43 4.18 11.66 -9.55
C VAL A 43 5.28 12.68 -9.38
N ARG A 44 6.50 12.35 -9.79
CA ARG A 44 7.67 13.21 -9.59
C ARG A 44 7.57 14.52 -10.37
N ARG A 45 7.02 14.47 -11.58
CA ARG A 45 6.88 15.63 -12.48
C ARG A 45 5.52 16.30 -12.44
N SER A 46 4.59 15.81 -11.63
CA SER A 46 3.25 16.38 -11.57
C SER A 46 3.26 17.80 -11.04
N ALA A 47 2.76 18.73 -11.84
CA ALA A 47 2.61 20.12 -11.45
C ALA A 47 1.40 20.37 -10.54
N THR A 48 0.44 19.45 -10.53
CA THR A 48 -0.81 19.59 -9.77
C THR A 48 -0.70 19.12 -8.32
N LEU A 49 0.35 18.33 -7.99
CA LEU A 49 0.55 17.82 -6.65
C LEU A 49 1.49 18.70 -5.83
N PRO A 50 1.09 19.12 -4.60
CA PRO A 50 2.01 19.74 -3.65
C PRO A 50 3.15 18.80 -3.27
N ALA A 51 4.33 19.34 -2.95
CA ALA A 51 5.51 18.54 -2.63
C ALA A 51 5.29 17.55 -1.47
N ALA A 52 4.58 17.97 -0.43
CA ALA A 52 4.27 17.10 0.72
C ALA A 52 3.37 15.92 0.33
N VAL A 53 2.38 16.18 -0.52
CA VAL A 53 1.46 15.13 -1.03
C VAL A 53 2.23 14.15 -1.92
N ARG A 54 3.12 14.67 -2.76
CA ARG A 54 3.98 13.87 -3.64
C ARG A 54 4.84 12.88 -2.86
N THR A 55 5.49 13.34 -1.82
CA THR A 55 6.33 12.50 -0.94
C THR A 55 5.51 11.41 -0.26
N ARG A 56 4.35 11.75 0.27
CA ARG A 56 3.45 10.78 0.91
C ARG A 56 2.91 9.75 -0.09
N LEU A 57 2.58 10.19 -1.30
CA LEU A 57 2.08 9.31 -2.35
C LEU A 57 3.12 8.27 -2.77
N ILE A 58 4.37 8.65 -2.89
CA ILE A 58 5.48 7.74 -3.20
C ILE A 58 5.59 6.65 -2.12
N THR A 59 5.48 7.03 -0.85
CA THR A 59 5.51 6.08 0.27
C THR A 59 4.30 5.15 0.27
N LEU A 60 3.09 5.67 0.06
CA LEU A 60 1.86 4.88 0.04
C LEU A 60 1.78 3.92 -1.14
N ALA A 61 2.28 4.31 -2.29
CA ALA A 61 2.24 3.49 -3.49
C ALA A 61 3.15 2.25 -3.39
N GLY A 62 4.26 2.36 -2.66
CA GLY A 62 5.17 1.23 -2.44
C GLY A 62 5.66 0.61 -3.73
N ASN A 63 5.39 -0.67 -3.92
CA ASN A 63 5.85 -1.44 -5.09
C ASN A 63 5.23 -1.01 -6.42
N ARG A 64 4.14 -0.25 -6.39
CA ARG A 64 3.51 0.30 -7.60
C ARG A 64 4.27 1.50 -8.17
N MET A 65 5.20 2.03 -7.43
CA MET A 65 6.04 3.15 -7.84
C MET A 65 7.31 2.64 -8.52
N THR A 66 7.61 3.18 -9.71
CA THR A 66 8.87 2.88 -10.39
C THR A 66 10.01 3.71 -9.80
N THR A 67 11.25 3.32 -10.12
CA THR A 67 12.45 4.08 -9.70
C THR A 67 12.46 5.50 -10.26
N ASP A 68 11.81 5.73 -11.39
CA ASP A 68 11.70 7.03 -12.03
C ASP A 68 10.62 7.93 -11.41
N GLY A 69 9.86 7.41 -10.45
CA GLY A 69 8.80 8.17 -9.80
C GLY A 69 7.46 8.14 -10.53
N VAL A 70 7.24 7.11 -11.34
CA VAL A 70 5.98 6.89 -12.05
C VAL A 70 5.15 5.87 -11.29
N LEU A 71 3.92 6.23 -10.96
CA LEU A 71 2.95 5.33 -10.34
C LEU A 71 2.26 4.51 -11.43
N VAL A 72 2.32 3.20 -11.30
CA VAL A 72 1.69 2.25 -12.24
C VAL A 72 0.56 1.51 -11.55
N ILE A 73 -0.65 1.62 -12.07
CA ILE A 73 -1.83 0.92 -11.59
C ILE A 73 -2.38 0.05 -12.70
N THR A 74 -2.48 -1.25 -12.45
CA THR A 74 -3.06 -2.19 -13.41
C THR A 74 -4.43 -2.64 -12.91
N ALA A 75 -5.46 -2.42 -13.72
CA ALA A 75 -6.82 -2.84 -13.43
C ALA A 75 -7.27 -3.88 -14.45
N GLN A 76 -7.61 -5.07 -13.99
CA GLN A 76 -8.04 -6.19 -14.83
C GLN A 76 -9.20 -6.96 -14.18
N ARG A 77 -9.80 -6.40 -13.13
CA ARG A 77 -10.84 -7.04 -12.34
C ARG A 77 -12.16 -7.23 -13.09
N PHE A 78 -12.46 -6.31 -13.99
CA PHE A 78 -13.72 -6.32 -14.74
C PHE A 78 -13.55 -6.89 -16.13
N ARG A 79 -14.68 -7.28 -16.73
CA ARG A 79 -14.75 -7.88 -18.03
C ARG A 79 -14.57 -6.88 -19.18
N THR A 80 -14.97 -5.64 -18.96
CA THR A 80 -14.92 -4.58 -19.96
C THR A 80 -13.77 -3.62 -19.72
N GLN A 81 -13.19 -3.13 -20.79
CA GLN A 81 -12.11 -2.15 -20.77
C GLN A 81 -12.55 -0.85 -20.08
N SER A 82 -13.76 -0.37 -20.36
CA SER A 82 -14.29 0.86 -19.76
C SER A 82 -14.43 0.78 -18.25
N ARG A 83 -14.85 -0.38 -17.73
CA ARG A 83 -14.94 -0.60 -16.28
C ARG A 83 -13.55 -0.69 -15.63
N ASN A 84 -12.60 -1.32 -16.29
CA ASN A 84 -11.22 -1.40 -15.79
C ASN A 84 -10.57 -0.02 -15.78
N ARG A 85 -10.84 0.80 -16.80
CA ARG A 85 -10.38 2.18 -16.85
C ARG A 85 -10.92 3.00 -15.67
N ALA A 86 -12.22 2.92 -15.42
CA ALA A 86 -12.86 3.59 -14.29
C ALA A 86 -12.31 3.11 -12.95
N ASP A 87 -12.07 1.81 -12.81
CA ASP A 87 -11.47 1.22 -11.61
C ASP A 87 -10.04 1.72 -11.37
N ALA A 88 -9.22 1.78 -12.42
CA ALA A 88 -7.86 2.30 -12.34
C ALA A 88 -7.84 3.78 -11.89
N LEU A 89 -8.70 4.60 -12.48
CA LEU A 89 -8.84 6.01 -12.10
C LEU A 89 -9.32 6.17 -10.66
N ALA A 90 -10.29 5.36 -10.24
CA ALA A 90 -10.78 5.38 -8.85
C ALA A 90 -9.69 5.02 -7.86
N ARG A 91 -8.85 4.03 -8.15
CA ARG A 91 -7.71 3.65 -7.32
C ARG A 91 -6.67 4.77 -7.24
N LEU A 92 -6.39 5.44 -8.35
CA LEU A 92 -5.47 6.58 -8.36
C LEU A 92 -6.01 7.73 -7.50
N VAL A 93 -7.28 8.07 -7.65
CA VAL A 93 -7.94 9.13 -6.86
C VAL A 93 -7.90 8.80 -5.36
N GLU A 94 -8.18 7.55 -4.98
CA GLU A 94 -8.12 7.12 -3.58
C GLU A 94 -6.71 7.23 -3.00
N LEU A 95 -5.69 6.82 -3.75
CA LEU A 95 -4.30 6.94 -3.32
C LEU A 95 -3.89 8.40 -3.12
N VAL A 96 -4.22 9.27 -4.05
CA VAL A 96 -3.92 10.70 -3.94
C VAL A 96 -4.68 11.33 -2.79
N ARG A 97 -5.93 10.95 -2.59
CA ARG A 97 -6.75 11.43 -1.46
C ARG A 97 -6.15 10.98 -0.12
N ALA A 98 -5.70 9.74 0.00
CA ALA A 98 -5.01 9.25 1.19
C ALA A 98 -3.69 10.00 1.43
N ALA A 99 -2.93 10.28 0.37
CA ALA A 99 -1.69 11.05 0.44
C ALA A 99 -1.92 12.52 0.82
N ALA A 100 -3.07 13.08 0.49
CA ALA A 100 -3.42 14.46 0.84
C ALA A 100 -3.67 14.64 2.34
N ARG A 101 -3.97 13.55 3.06
CA ARG A 101 -4.16 13.59 4.51
C ARG A 101 -2.81 13.42 5.21
N PRO A 102 -2.37 14.41 6.03
CA PRO A 102 -1.16 14.23 6.82
C PRO A 102 -1.36 13.11 7.85
N ALA A 103 -0.34 12.27 7.98
CA ALA A 103 -0.36 11.21 8.98
C ALA A 103 -0.34 11.83 10.39
N LYS A 104 -1.18 11.30 11.27
CA LYS A 104 -1.17 11.71 12.67
C LYS A 104 0.14 11.26 13.31
N MET A 105 0.86 12.20 13.90
CA MET A 105 2.09 11.87 14.64
C MET A 105 1.77 10.91 15.77
N ARG A 106 2.43 9.77 15.76
CA ARG A 106 2.32 8.80 16.85
C ARG A 106 3.19 9.27 18.01
N GLN A 107 2.56 9.47 19.16
CA GLN A 107 3.32 9.73 20.38
C GLN A 107 3.85 8.40 20.92
N PRO A 108 5.14 8.33 21.29
CA PRO A 108 5.68 7.13 21.90
C PRO A 108 4.95 6.84 23.20
N THR A 109 4.43 5.64 23.32
CA THR A 109 3.78 5.17 24.54
C THR A 109 4.76 4.34 25.35
N ARG A 110 4.63 4.39 26.65
CA ARG A 110 5.41 3.54 27.55
C ARG A 110 4.54 2.36 27.99
N PRO A 111 5.14 1.18 28.19
CA PRO A 111 4.40 0.07 28.77
C PRO A 111 3.84 0.44 30.14
N THR A 112 2.64 -0.03 30.46
CA THR A 112 2.04 0.19 31.77
C THR A 112 2.80 -0.59 32.84
N ARG A 113 2.70 -0.17 34.10
CA ARG A 113 3.29 -0.90 35.22
C ARG A 113 2.79 -2.34 35.31
N ALA A 114 1.49 -2.54 35.11
CA ALA A 114 0.89 -3.86 35.10
C ALA A 114 1.46 -4.76 33.98
N SER A 115 1.67 -4.20 32.78
CA SER A 115 2.28 -4.90 31.66
C SER A 115 3.73 -5.31 31.95
N ARG A 116 4.51 -4.43 32.57
CA ARG A 116 5.90 -4.72 32.98
C ARG A 116 5.95 -5.84 33.99
N LEU A 117 5.08 -5.81 35.00
CA LEU A 117 5.00 -6.85 36.01
C LEU A 117 4.61 -8.20 35.41
N ARG A 118 3.64 -8.23 34.51
CA ARG A 118 3.25 -9.45 33.80
C ARG A 118 4.39 -10.03 32.98
N ARG A 119 5.15 -9.18 32.31
CA ARG A 119 6.33 -9.61 31.54
C ARG A 119 7.42 -10.20 32.43
N LEU A 120 7.70 -9.56 33.54
CA LEU A 120 8.69 -10.05 34.51
C LEU A 120 8.28 -11.37 35.12
N GLU A 121 7.00 -11.52 35.47
CA GLU A 121 6.43 -12.76 36.01
C GLU A 121 6.50 -13.91 35.00
N ALA A 122 6.15 -13.67 33.72
CA ALA A 122 6.26 -14.65 32.66
C ALA A 122 7.73 -15.09 32.45
N LYS A 123 8.66 -14.16 32.50
CA LYS A 123 10.09 -14.40 32.38
C LYS A 123 10.62 -15.22 33.56
N ARG A 124 10.15 -14.93 34.76
CA ARG A 124 10.49 -15.68 35.98
C ARG A 124 10.01 -17.13 35.89
N ARG A 125 8.76 -17.37 35.45
CA ARG A 125 8.20 -18.72 35.25
C ARG A 125 9.04 -19.54 34.26
N ARG A 126 9.44 -18.93 33.14
CA ARG A 126 10.31 -19.60 32.17
C ARG A 126 11.66 -19.93 32.74
N GLY A 127 12.22 -19.05 33.58
CA GLY A 127 13.48 -19.28 34.26
C GLY A 127 13.39 -20.47 35.23
N GLU A 128 12.30 -20.59 35.96
CA GLU A 128 12.04 -21.71 36.87
C GLU A 128 11.91 -23.05 36.14
N VAL A 129 11.19 -23.05 35.01
CA VAL A 129 11.07 -24.24 34.16
C VAL A 129 12.41 -24.69 33.60
N LYS A 130 13.25 -23.75 33.16
CA LYS A 130 14.60 -24.05 32.66
C LYS A 130 15.48 -24.63 33.76
N ARG A 131 15.46 -24.05 34.97
CA ARG A 131 16.21 -24.56 36.12
C ARG A 131 15.76 -25.95 36.54
N ALA A 132 14.46 -26.24 36.49
CA ALA A 132 13.95 -27.56 36.77
C ALA A 132 14.43 -28.62 35.77
N ARG A 133 14.60 -28.23 34.50
CA ARG A 133 15.16 -29.10 33.46
C ARG A 133 16.65 -29.39 33.70
N ASP A 134 17.40 -28.36 34.04
CA ASP A 134 18.84 -28.50 34.32
C ASP A 134 19.08 -29.27 35.64
N GLY A 135 18.24 -29.05 36.65
CA GLY A 135 18.32 -29.78 37.91
C GLY A 135 18.06 -31.29 37.81
N ARG A 136 17.38 -31.76 36.78
CA ARG A 136 17.20 -33.17 36.49
C ARG A 136 18.48 -33.86 35.97
N LEU A 137 19.33 -33.07 35.33
CA LEU A 137 20.59 -33.56 34.79
C LEU A 137 21.67 -33.73 35.88
N ASP A 138 21.55 -33.01 36.98
CA ASP A 138 22.48 -33.01 38.10
C ASP A 138 22.29 -34.24 39.03
N PHE A 139 21.21 -34.98 38.86
CA PHE A 139 20.90 -36.18 39.64
C PHE A 139 21.28 -37.50 39.00
N ILE A 140 22.04 -37.51 37.92
CA ILE A 140 22.47 -38.74 37.23
C ILE A 140 23.87 -39.14 37.68
#